data_9607c39a23bc748af110bcaf25e67928
#
_entry.id   9607c39a23bc748af110bcaf25e67928
#
_cell.length_a   1.000
_cell.length_b   1.000
_cell.length_c   1.000
_cell.angle_alpha   90.00
_cell.angle_beta   90.00
_cell.angle_gamma   90.00
#
_symmetry.space_group_name_H-M   'P 1'
#
loop_
_entity.id
_entity.type
_entity.pdbx_description
1 polymer ?
#
loop_
_entity_poly.entity_id
_entity_poly.type
_entity_poly.pdbx_seq_one_letter_code
_entity_poly.pdbx_strand_id
1 'polypeptide(L)'
;MKRYRLHIWPVWLLLGMMFLAACQSDALSGENSGGAQQTTVRSDSSYINLRIVNSNATMTRATEAATAAENAVYDGILCIFEGADESSATLKTATVIDQLINNPGNSASVEITQRLATGTHAYGTNLYVLALLNTTSTGFKVSGNDLLFDDSSQKNKTISQIQNLVIHSVGSTDKHIGLFMSNAPQSGYIMPEISSDCLYDTEALAATGNRLTINVERAAARVKVTNAANQIRNIRLNPRNGDSETRHPYVHKITWSLNHYNTQSYAIRTGFTAAENWATSVNYLISFTAKDFSLYPQKSLSQDVVYIGENTTGTETEVIVEVQLKDNSNMLMHECFVFHPYQDVYSENTYHDLFTSPEQYIAYLRDELPPENKGWFGLGGTDNAEIFKYATVKIDANGNVVFSLTNSDFTTVQQESLNNLANFLSNHTAGFRDGKMYYTYKIKHSDTQNGVVRNNAYNLTLVDNDVRQSMSAIGRPKP
;
A
#
# COMPACT_ATOMS: atom_id res chain seq x y z
N MET A 1 29.08 -14.35 -34.02
CA MET A 1 29.54 -12.95 -33.91
C MET A 1 28.81 -12.08 -34.91
N LYS A 2 27.85 -11.31 -34.52
CA LYS A 2 27.35 -10.13 -35.22
C LYS A 2 26.77 -9.19 -34.17
N ARG A 3 27.50 -8.14 -33.86
CA ARG A 3 27.10 -7.06 -32.95
C ARG A 3 26.18 -6.12 -33.73
N TYR A 4 24.96 -5.93 -33.25
CA TYR A 4 24.11 -4.81 -33.68
C TYR A 4 24.26 -3.67 -32.67
N ARG A 5 24.82 -2.55 -33.16
CA ARG A 5 24.83 -1.27 -32.47
C ARG A 5 23.48 -0.59 -32.72
N LEU A 6 22.72 -0.36 -31.67
CA LEU A 6 21.58 0.53 -31.74
C LEU A 6 22.06 1.97 -31.56
N HIS A 7 21.84 2.78 -32.59
CA HIS A 7 22.01 4.22 -32.52
C HIS A 7 20.79 4.82 -31.84
N ILE A 8 20.98 5.36 -30.64
CA ILE A 8 19.99 6.20 -29.96
C ILE A 8 20.25 7.64 -30.44
N TRP A 9 19.33 8.18 -31.19
CA TRP A 9 19.26 9.59 -31.48
C TRP A 9 18.50 10.29 -30.35
N PRO A 10 18.99 11.42 -29.84
CA PRO A 10 18.27 12.21 -28.84
C PRO A 10 17.24 13.10 -29.54
N VAL A 11 15.96 12.78 -29.37
CA VAL A 11 14.90 13.74 -29.66
C VAL A 11 14.67 14.57 -28.39
N TRP A 12 15.52 15.57 -28.21
CA TRP A 12 15.30 16.67 -27.28
C TRP A 12 14.91 17.90 -28.10
N LEU A 13 13.99 18.66 -27.60
CA LEU A 13 13.39 19.90 -28.11
C LEU A 13 12.11 19.70 -28.95
N LEU A 14 10.98 19.80 -28.26
CA LEU A 14 9.82 20.65 -28.60
C LEU A 14 8.58 20.14 -27.82
N LEU A 15 8.50 20.42 -26.53
CA LEU A 15 7.22 20.54 -25.78
C LEU A 15 7.48 21.23 -24.43
N GLY A 16 7.97 22.42 -24.52
CA GLY A 16 8.10 23.28 -23.37
C GLY A 16 7.72 24.69 -23.76
N MET A 17 6.45 25.01 -23.80
CA MET A 17 5.88 26.36 -23.72
C MET A 17 4.41 26.30 -24.07
N MET A 18 3.59 26.07 -23.06
CA MET A 18 2.18 26.50 -23.01
C MET A 18 1.60 26.08 -21.68
N PHE A 19 1.84 26.86 -20.65
CA PHE A 19 0.98 27.04 -19.48
C PHE A 19 1.63 28.06 -18.54
N LEU A 20 1.68 29.30 -19.03
CA LEU A 20 1.86 30.48 -18.19
C LEU A 20 0.88 31.53 -18.73
N ALA A 21 -0.38 31.38 -18.39
CA ALA A 21 -1.33 32.47 -18.38
C ALA A 21 -1.73 32.66 -16.92
N ALA A 22 -0.78 33.10 -16.11
CA ALA A 22 -1.07 33.76 -14.85
C ALA A 22 -1.44 35.19 -15.18
N CYS A 23 -2.53 35.67 -14.63
CA CYS A 23 -3.02 37.02 -14.73
C CYS A 23 -1.90 38.04 -14.53
N GLN A 24 -1.51 38.76 -15.59
CA GLN A 24 -0.83 39.99 -15.48
C GLN A 24 -1.91 41.09 -15.33
N SER A 25 -1.91 41.73 -14.19
CA SER A 25 -2.65 42.96 -13.99
C SER A 25 -1.98 44.08 -14.79
N ASP A 26 -2.61 44.52 -15.87
CA ASP A 26 -2.25 45.75 -16.55
C ASP A 26 -2.52 46.93 -15.62
N ALA A 27 -1.46 47.54 -15.15
CA ALA A 27 -1.51 48.82 -14.49
C ALA A 27 -1.75 49.93 -15.56
N LEU A 28 -2.98 50.33 -15.70
CA LEU A 28 -3.31 51.56 -16.37
C LEU A 28 -3.14 52.76 -15.41
N SER A 29 -2.08 53.52 -15.64
CA SER A 29 -1.89 54.83 -15.04
C SER A 29 -2.94 55.81 -15.58
N GLY A 30 -3.80 56.31 -14.71
CA GLY A 30 -4.73 57.39 -14.98
C GLY A 30 -4.82 58.29 -13.75
N GLU A 31 -4.49 59.55 -13.94
CA GLU A 31 -4.37 60.61 -12.96
C GLU A 31 -5.68 60.95 -12.22
N ASN A 32 -5.50 61.25 -10.95
CA ASN A 32 -6.19 62.28 -10.14
C ASN A 32 -7.72 62.47 -10.19
N SER A 33 -8.34 62.02 -9.09
CA SER A 33 -9.24 63.01 -8.37
C SER A 33 -9.52 62.45 -6.98
N GLY A 34 -9.34 63.30 -5.94
CA GLY A 34 -9.60 62.93 -4.55
C GLY A 34 -11.04 62.45 -4.35
N GLY A 35 -11.18 61.27 -4.02
CA GLY A 35 -12.41 60.59 -3.58
C GLY A 35 -12.14 59.84 -2.31
N ALA A 36 -12.93 60.11 -1.30
CA ALA A 36 -12.93 59.45 0.00
C ALA A 36 -12.69 57.97 -0.15
N GLN A 37 -11.71 57.39 0.60
CA GLN A 37 -11.58 55.97 0.80
C GLN A 37 -12.94 55.41 1.24
N GLN A 38 -13.64 54.80 0.32
CA GLN A 38 -14.82 54.06 0.63
C GLN A 38 -14.30 52.82 1.40
N THR A 39 -14.33 52.92 2.73
CA THR A 39 -14.31 51.73 3.59
C THR A 39 -15.58 50.96 3.23
N THR A 40 -15.49 50.11 2.23
CA THR A 40 -16.56 49.16 1.97
C THR A 40 -16.64 48.24 3.19
N VAL A 41 -17.61 48.55 4.06
CA VAL A 41 -18.08 47.60 5.08
C VAL A 41 -18.57 46.43 4.29
N ARG A 42 -17.74 45.37 4.19
CA ARG A 42 -18.17 44.11 3.59
C ARG A 42 -19.30 43.57 4.48
N SER A 43 -20.37 43.11 3.85
CA SER A 43 -21.47 42.45 4.54
C SER A 43 -20.96 41.32 5.43
N ASP A 44 -21.67 41.02 6.52
CA ASP A 44 -21.32 39.94 7.45
C ASP A 44 -21.28 38.53 6.77
N SER A 45 -21.60 38.46 5.50
CA SER A 45 -21.56 37.23 4.70
C SER A 45 -21.01 37.53 3.30
N SER A 46 -20.09 36.67 2.84
CA SER A 46 -19.57 36.69 1.48
C SER A 46 -19.78 35.29 0.85
N TYR A 47 -19.86 35.31 -0.47
CA TYR A 47 -19.96 34.06 -1.26
C TYR A 47 -18.66 33.87 -2.03
N ILE A 48 -18.26 32.63 -2.18
CA ILE A 48 -17.09 32.21 -2.94
C ILE A 48 -17.47 31.15 -3.96
N ASN A 49 -16.90 31.23 -5.16
CA ASN A 49 -16.99 30.18 -6.15
C ASN A 49 -15.75 29.28 -6.03
N LEU A 50 -15.98 28.02 -5.73
CA LEU A 50 -14.91 27.05 -5.50
C LEU A 50 -14.92 25.96 -6.58
N ARG A 51 -13.73 25.57 -6.99
CA ARG A 51 -13.48 24.34 -7.74
C ARG A 51 -12.56 23.45 -6.93
N ILE A 52 -13.10 22.38 -6.39
CA ILE A 52 -12.32 21.38 -5.66
C ILE A 52 -11.89 20.32 -6.67
N VAL A 53 -10.59 20.13 -6.82
CA VAL A 53 -9.98 19.19 -7.77
C VAL A 53 -9.26 18.11 -7.00
N ASN A 54 -9.64 16.87 -7.22
CA ASN A 54 -8.86 15.75 -6.75
C ASN A 54 -7.58 15.64 -7.60
N SER A 55 -6.48 16.13 -7.07
CA SER A 55 -5.20 16.01 -7.73
C SER A 55 -4.83 14.54 -7.80
N ASN A 56 -5.01 13.93 -8.98
CA ASN A 56 -4.26 12.72 -9.29
C ASN A 56 -2.79 13.15 -9.27
N ALA A 57 -2.13 13.02 -8.11
CA ALA A 57 -0.70 13.16 -8.06
C ALA A 57 -0.14 12.33 -9.21
N THR A 58 0.77 12.89 -9.97
CA THR A 58 1.53 12.18 -11.00
C THR A 58 2.23 11.02 -10.30
N MET A 59 1.54 9.90 -10.26
CA MET A 59 1.99 8.73 -9.52
C MET A 59 3.13 8.12 -10.29
N THR A 60 4.30 8.19 -9.74
CA THR A 60 5.51 7.62 -10.33
C THR A 60 5.44 6.10 -10.50
N ARG A 61 4.43 5.42 -9.95
CA ARG A 61 4.28 3.95 -10.03
C ARG A 61 2.87 3.41 -10.27
N ALA A 62 1.83 4.24 -10.35
CA ALA A 62 0.49 3.76 -10.66
C ALA A 62 0.12 4.06 -12.12
N THR A 63 0.01 3.03 -12.91
CA THR A 63 -0.52 3.08 -14.28
C THR A 63 -2.05 3.13 -14.31
N GLU A 64 -2.71 3.01 -13.15
CA GLU A 64 -4.15 2.92 -13.03
C GLU A 64 -4.72 4.20 -12.41
N ALA A 65 -5.62 4.85 -13.16
CA ALA A 65 -6.33 6.03 -12.67
C ALA A 65 -7.24 5.67 -11.47
N ALA A 66 -7.52 6.68 -10.64
CA ALA A 66 -8.49 6.51 -9.57
C ALA A 66 -9.87 6.18 -10.14
N THR A 67 -10.58 5.28 -9.47
CA THR A 67 -11.96 4.92 -9.84
C THR A 67 -12.94 6.03 -9.46
N ALA A 68 -14.15 5.99 -10.03
CA ALA A 68 -15.23 6.90 -9.66
C ALA A 68 -15.54 6.83 -8.13
N ALA A 69 -15.54 5.63 -7.56
CA ALA A 69 -15.76 5.43 -6.13
C ALA A 69 -14.65 6.04 -5.25
N GLU A 70 -13.41 6.02 -5.72
CA GLU A 70 -12.29 6.67 -5.02
C GLU A 70 -12.33 8.19 -5.10
N ASN A 71 -13.00 8.74 -6.10
CA ASN A 71 -13.18 10.17 -6.29
C ASN A 71 -14.50 10.70 -5.71
N ALA A 72 -15.36 9.83 -5.20
CA ALA A 72 -16.66 10.21 -4.69
C ALA A 72 -16.54 11.10 -3.44
N VAL A 73 -17.32 12.18 -3.41
CA VAL A 73 -17.40 13.10 -2.29
C VAL A 73 -18.85 13.13 -1.81
N TYR A 74 -19.06 12.80 -0.53
CA TYR A 74 -20.38 12.68 0.07
C TYR A 74 -20.69 13.81 1.06
N ASP A 75 -19.69 14.29 1.76
CA ASP A 75 -19.76 15.39 2.70
C ASP A 75 -18.48 16.23 2.67
N GLY A 76 -18.51 17.41 3.27
CA GLY A 76 -17.33 18.22 3.38
C GLY A 76 -17.50 19.41 4.32
N ILE A 77 -16.36 19.90 4.78
CA ILE A 77 -16.22 21.06 5.64
C ILE A 77 -15.25 22.04 4.97
N LEU A 78 -15.65 23.27 4.86
CA LEU A 78 -14.81 24.37 4.43
C LEU A 78 -14.37 25.18 5.66
N CYS A 79 -13.06 25.29 5.86
CA CYS A 79 -12.45 25.99 6.97
C CYS A 79 -11.76 27.25 6.46
N ILE A 80 -12.02 28.39 7.10
CA ILE A 80 -11.42 29.67 6.76
C ILE A 80 -10.45 30.07 7.87
N PHE A 81 -9.23 30.34 7.46
CA PHE A 81 -8.16 30.86 8.32
C PHE A 81 -7.89 32.31 7.99
N GLU A 82 -7.45 33.06 8.99
CA GLU A 82 -7.09 34.49 8.85
C GLU A 82 -5.75 34.76 9.51
N GLY A 83 -4.83 35.42 8.81
CA GLY A 83 -3.51 35.81 9.30
C GLY A 83 -2.72 36.64 8.30
N ALA A 84 -1.55 37.09 8.71
CA ALA A 84 -0.64 37.82 7.84
C ALA A 84 -0.05 36.94 6.72
N ASP A 85 0.15 35.67 7.04
CA ASP A 85 0.61 34.63 6.14
C ASP A 85 -0.04 33.27 6.53
N GLU A 86 0.11 32.23 5.67
CA GLU A 86 -0.46 30.92 5.89
C GLU A 86 -0.03 30.29 7.22
N SER A 87 1.24 30.44 7.59
CA SER A 87 1.82 29.79 8.78
C SER A 87 1.32 30.40 10.10
N SER A 88 1.04 31.68 10.10
CA SER A 88 0.50 32.42 11.24
C SER A 88 -1.02 32.49 11.26
N ALA A 89 -1.68 32.14 10.15
CA ALA A 89 -3.13 32.17 10.05
C ALA A 89 -3.76 31.17 11.03
N THR A 90 -4.85 31.62 11.67
CA THR A 90 -5.62 30.82 12.62
C THR A 90 -7.04 30.58 12.13
N LEU A 91 -7.60 29.43 12.47
CA LEU A 91 -8.96 29.04 12.10
C LEU A 91 -9.97 30.03 12.70
N LYS A 92 -10.77 30.65 11.84
CA LYS A 92 -11.83 31.61 12.21
C LYS A 92 -13.19 30.93 12.20
N THR A 93 -13.51 30.22 11.14
CA THR A 93 -14.82 29.64 10.93
C THR A 93 -14.73 28.37 10.12
N ALA A 94 -15.66 27.47 10.37
CA ALA A 94 -15.88 26.28 9.58
C ALA A 94 -17.35 26.19 9.18
N THR A 95 -17.61 25.74 7.95
CA THR A 95 -18.97 25.62 7.42
C THR A 95 -19.10 24.26 6.71
N VAL A 96 -20.23 23.59 6.93
CA VAL A 96 -20.57 22.39 6.15
C VAL A 96 -20.81 22.80 4.69
N ILE A 97 -20.34 22.02 3.76
CA ILE A 97 -20.55 22.21 2.34
C ILE A 97 -21.87 21.51 1.95
N ASP A 98 -22.98 22.22 2.03
CA ASP A 98 -24.33 21.67 1.81
C ASP A 98 -24.59 21.23 0.35
N GLN A 99 -23.83 21.78 -0.61
CA GLN A 99 -24.03 21.53 -2.04
C GLN A 99 -23.15 20.38 -2.58
N LEU A 100 -22.52 19.58 -1.72
CA LEU A 100 -21.79 18.41 -2.18
C LEU A 100 -22.77 17.37 -2.70
N ILE A 101 -22.98 17.41 -4.01
CA ILE A 101 -23.72 16.39 -4.72
C ILE A 101 -22.75 15.26 -4.98
N ASN A 102 -23.06 14.10 -4.44
CA ASN A 102 -22.43 12.86 -4.86
C ASN A 102 -22.57 12.71 -6.38
N ASN A 103 -21.49 12.88 -7.10
CA ASN A 103 -21.44 12.62 -8.53
C ASN A 103 -20.59 11.37 -8.78
N PRO A 104 -21.14 10.17 -8.53
CA PRO A 104 -20.37 8.92 -8.52
C PRO A 104 -19.81 8.53 -9.87
N GLY A 105 -20.00 9.34 -10.87
CA GLY A 105 -19.66 8.93 -12.24
C GLY A 105 -18.61 9.76 -12.91
N ASN A 106 -18.20 10.91 -12.43
CA ASN A 106 -17.71 11.78 -13.47
C ASN A 106 -16.59 12.73 -13.23
N SER A 107 -16.19 13.14 -12.12
CA SER A 107 -15.19 14.16 -12.22
C SER A 107 -14.17 14.16 -11.09
N ALA A 108 -12.94 14.25 -11.51
CA ALA A 108 -11.84 14.66 -10.68
C ALA A 108 -12.05 16.08 -10.10
N SER A 109 -13.21 16.73 -10.29
CA SER A 109 -13.50 18.06 -9.75
C SER A 109 -14.96 18.23 -9.40
N VAL A 110 -15.21 18.95 -8.31
CA VAL A 110 -16.53 19.43 -7.85
C VAL A 110 -16.52 20.95 -7.87
N GLU A 111 -17.55 21.55 -8.49
CA GLU A 111 -17.74 23.00 -8.51
C GLU A 111 -18.90 23.37 -7.60
N ILE A 112 -18.65 24.30 -6.67
CA ILE A 112 -19.63 24.74 -5.68
C ILE A 112 -19.58 26.25 -5.49
N THR A 113 -20.74 26.85 -5.23
CA THR A 113 -20.85 28.22 -4.73
C THR A 113 -21.17 28.15 -3.24
N GLN A 114 -20.27 28.61 -2.40
CA GLN A 114 -20.39 28.46 -0.95
C GLN A 114 -20.55 29.82 -0.29
N ARG A 115 -21.52 29.94 0.61
CA ARG A 115 -21.64 31.08 1.51
C ARG A 115 -20.57 30.93 2.62
N LEU A 116 -19.83 32.00 2.81
CA LEU A 116 -18.87 32.14 3.91
C LEU A 116 -19.46 33.05 4.98
N ALA A 117 -19.51 32.59 6.21
CA ALA A 117 -19.72 33.47 7.35
C ALA A 117 -18.36 34.14 7.64
N THR A 118 -18.11 35.27 7.00
CA THR A 118 -16.89 36.02 7.25
C THR A 118 -17.23 37.18 8.19
N GLY A 119 -16.59 37.21 9.35
CA GLY A 119 -16.54 38.45 10.14
C GLY A 119 -15.73 39.51 9.40
N THR A 120 -15.75 40.74 9.89
CA THR A 120 -14.93 41.82 9.39
C THR A 120 -13.45 41.44 9.41
N HIS A 121 -12.80 41.54 8.23
CA HIS A 121 -11.35 41.39 8.16
C HIS A 121 -10.63 42.46 8.93
N ALA A 122 -9.67 42.11 9.73
CA ALA A 122 -8.69 43.05 10.22
C ALA A 122 -7.86 43.55 9.03
N TYR A 123 -7.63 44.87 8.95
CA TYR A 123 -6.81 45.44 7.91
C TYR A 123 -5.40 44.83 7.93
N GLY A 124 -4.95 44.30 6.79
CA GLY A 124 -3.61 43.68 6.66
C GLY A 124 -3.57 42.17 6.95
N THR A 125 -4.71 41.51 7.06
CA THR A 125 -4.78 40.05 7.16
C THR A 125 -5.31 39.45 5.86
N ASN A 126 -4.82 38.23 5.53
CA ASN A 126 -5.26 37.47 4.38
C ASN A 126 -6.14 36.30 4.84
N LEU A 127 -7.00 35.83 3.96
CA LEU A 127 -7.81 34.65 4.18
C LEU A 127 -7.20 33.46 3.44
N TYR A 128 -7.24 32.33 4.10
CA TYR A 128 -6.81 31.05 3.53
C TYR A 128 -7.91 30.01 3.70
N VAL A 129 -7.97 29.04 2.78
CA VAL A 129 -9.02 28.04 2.79
C VAL A 129 -8.47 26.62 2.86
N LEU A 130 -9.08 25.83 3.74
CA LEU A 130 -8.86 24.39 3.87
C LEU A 130 -10.19 23.68 3.61
N ALA A 131 -10.18 22.70 2.72
CA ALA A 131 -11.28 21.77 2.50
C ALA A 131 -10.97 20.41 3.15
N LEU A 132 -11.93 19.89 3.92
CA LEU A 132 -11.93 18.55 4.48
C LEU A 132 -13.15 17.82 3.91
N LEU A 133 -12.94 16.74 3.16
CA LEU A 133 -13.99 16.04 2.45
C LEU A 133 -14.12 14.60 2.97
N ASN A 134 -15.36 14.07 2.95
CA ASN A 134 -15.66 12.75 3.46
C ASN A 134 -15.27 12.60 4.94
N THR A 135 -15.81 13.49 5.77
CA THR A 135 -15.43 13.63 7.18
C THR A 135 -16.14 12.68 8.13
N THR A 136 -17.15 11.95 7.67
CA THR A 136 -18.07 11.13 8.49
C THR A 136 -17.38 10.20 9.49
N SER A 137 -16.22 9.62 9.18
CA SER A 137 -15.54 8.66 10.07
C SER A 137 -14.20 9.16 10.60
N THR A 138 -13.97 10.47 10.58
CA THR A 138 -12.64 11.03 10.84
C THR A 138 -12.47 11.62 12.24
N GLY A 139 -13.54 11.97 12.92
CA GLY A 139 -13.56 12.77 14.14
C GLY A 139 -13.89 14.25 13.90
N PHE A 140 -13.85 14.75 12.67
CA PHE A 140 -14.23 16.12 12.33
C PHE A 140 -15.73 16.30 12.24
N LYS A 141 -16.22 17.42 12.78
CA LYS A 141 -17.61 17.91 12.62
C LYS A 141 -17.67 19.42 12.79
N VAL A 142 -18.77 20.02 12.36
CA VAL A 142 -19.05 21.43 12.56
C VAL A 142 -20.16 21.60 13.60
N SER A 143 -19.98 22.53 14.52
CA SER A 143 -21.01 22.97 15.45
C SER A 143 -21.13 24.50 15.42
N GLY A 144 -22.27 25.00 14.91
CA GLY A 144 -22.36 26.41 14.53
C GLY A 144 -21.34 26.77 13.45
N ASN A 145 -20.39 27.64 13.76
CA ASN A 145 -19.29 28.02 12.89
C ASN A 145 -17.91 27.50 13.38
N ASP A 146 -17.92 26.56 14.30
CA ASP A 146 -16.69 26.02 14.87
C ASP A 146 -16.38 24.62 14.30
N LEU A 147 -15.13 24.39 13.96
CA LEU A 147 -14.62 23.06 13.65
C LEU A 147 -14.34 22.33 14.96
N LEU A 148 -14.94 21.18 15.13
CA LEU A 148 -14.63 20.27 16.23
C LEU A 148 -13.84 19.07 15.71
N PHE A 149 -12.92 18.60 16.52
CA PHE A 149 -12.28 17.29 16.37
C PHE A 149 -12.37 16.56 17.71
N ASP A 150 -13.03 15.41 17.72
CA ASP A 150 -13.33 14.67 18.95
C ASP A 150 -13.99 15.55 20.03
N ASP A 151 -15.02 16.30 19.64
CA ASP A 151 -15.75 17.25 20.46
C ASP A 151 -14.92 18.47 20.97
N SER A 152 -13.65 18.53 20.61
CA SER A 152 -12.77 19.66 20.99
C SER A 152 -12.72 20.72 19.90
N SER A 153 -12.94 21.99 20.28
CA SER A 153 -12.87 23.13 19.36
C SER A 153 -11.47 23.31 18.77
N GLN A 154 -11.42 23.50 17.46
CA GLN A 154 -10.20 23.82 16.72
C GLN A 154 -10.10 25.34 16.42
N LYS A 155 -11.01 26.15 16.92
CA LYS A 155 -10.98 27.61 16.75
C LYS A 155 -9.65 28.20 17.24
N ASN A 156 -9.13 29.16 16.51
CA ASN A 156 -7.84 29.82 16.76
C ASN A 156 -6.60 28.88 16.65
N LYS A 157 -6.74 27.67 16.16
CA LYS A 157 -5.62 26.80 15.85
C LYS A 157 -5.00 27.19 14.51
N THR A 158 -3.69 27.05 14.41
CA THR A 158 -2.96 27.19 13.14
C THR A 158 -3.11 25.96 12.28
N ILE A 159 -2.77 26.07 10.99
CA ILE A 159 -2.76 24.92 10.08
C ILE A 159 -1.87 23.80 10.60
N SER A 160 -0.70 24.12 11.12
CA SER A 160 0.26 23.15 11.68
C SER A 160 -0.34 22.35 12.85
N GLN A 161 -1.19 22.96 13.66
CA GLN A 161 -1.87 22.27 14.76
C GLN A 161 -2.96 21.31 14.25
N ILE A 162 -3.63 21.68 13.14
CA ILE A 162 -4.66 20.80 12.52
C ILE A 162 -4.02 19.69 11.70
N GLN A 163 -2.90 19.92 11.06
CA GLN A 163 -2.14 18.88 10.34
C GLN A 163 -1.79 17.70 11.22
N ASN A 164 -1.46 17.96 12.47
CA ASN A 164 -1.05 16.92 13.43
C ASN A 164 -2.21 16.14 14.05
N LEU A 165 -3.47 16.47 13.70
CA LEU A 165 -4.61 15.65 14.12
C LEU A 165 -4.60 14.32 13.36
N VAL A 166 -4.83 13.24 14.11
CA VAL A 166 -4.88 11.89 13.55
C VAL A 166 -6.33 11.49 13.35
N ILE A 167 -6.75 11.39 12.09
CA ILE A 167 -8.11 10.95 11.75
C ILE A 167 -8.31 9.48 12.11
N HIS A 168 -9.50 9.12 12.58
CA HIS A 168 -9.83 7.79 13.08
C HIS A 168 -9.86 6.74 11.96
N SER A 169 -10.17 7.16 10.75
CA SER A 169 -10.21 6.30 9.57
C SER A 169 -9.87 7.11 8.32
N VAL A 170 -9.16 6.48 7.40
CA VAL A 170 -8.93 7.05 6.05
C VAL A 170 -10.17 6.92 5.13
N GLY A 171 -11.26 6.35 5.65
CA GLY A 171 -12.50 6.15 4.90
C GLY A 171 -12.53 4.83 4.12
N SER A 172 -13.55 4.68 3.30
CA SER A 172 -13.74 3.53 2.42
C SER A 172 -14.42 3.97 1.12
N THR A 173 -14.45 3.09 0.13
CA THR A 173 -15.23 3.31 -1.10
C THR A 173 -16.71 2.87 -0.98
N ASP A 174 -17.13 2.47 0.21
CA ASP A 174 -18.53 2.14 0.47
C ASP A 174 -19.41 3.38 0.32
N LYS A 175 -20.65 3.17 -0.11
CA LYS A 175 -21.61 4.26 -0.33
C LYS A 175 -21.78 5.07 0.97
N HIS A 176 -21.74 6.39 0.82
CA HIS A 176 -21.95 7.39 1.88
C HIS A 176 -20.80 7.56 2.90
N ILE A 177 -19.65 6.92 2.71
CA ILE A 177 -18.47 7.18 3.54
C ILE A 177 -17.44 7.98 2.74
N GLY A 178 -16.96 7.43 1.63
CA GLY A 178 -15.89 8.01 0.82
C GLY A 178 -14.51 7.90 1.46
N LEU A 179 -13.48 8.16 0.68
CA LEU A 179 -12.11 8.29 1.19
C LEU A 179 -11.91 9.72 1.67
N PHE A 180 -11.39 9.89 2.89
CA PHE A 180 -11.10 11.21 3.41
C PHE A 180 -10.06 11.94 2.53
N MET A 181 -10.35 13.21 2.24
CA MET A 181 -9.48 14.08 1.44
C MET A 181 -9.29 15.42 2.15
N SER A 182 -8.12 15.99 1.98
CA SER A 182 -7.79 17.34 2.43
C SER A 182 -6.96 18.06 1.38
N ASN A 183 -6.66 19.34 1.58
CA ASN A 183 -5.82 20.08 0.64
C ASN A 183 -4.52 19.33 0.36
N ALA A 184 -4.20 19.20 -0.92
CA ALA A 184 -2.91 18.71 -1.38
C ALA A 184 -1.87 19.83 -1.32
N PRO A 185 -0.67 19.61 -0.79
CA PRO A 185 0.41 20.57 -0.83
C PRO A 185 0.69 21.04 -2.26
N GLN A 186 0.81 22.33 -2.43
CA GLN A 186 1.26 22.95 -3.66
C GLN A 186 2.68 23.51 -3.46
N SER A 187 3.25 24.08 -4.49
CA SER A 187 4.59 24.67 -4.41
C SER A 187 4.63 25.80 -3.37
N GLY A 188 5.01 25.46 -2.13
CA GLY A 188 5.23 26.40 -1.04
C GLY A 188 4.01 26.70 -0.16
N TYR A 189 2.83 26.08 -0.39
CA TYR A 189 1.64 26.28 0.45
C TYR A 189 0.73 25.04 0.48
N ILE A 190 -0.13 24.98 1.48
CA ILE A 190 -1.18 23.96 1.64
C ILE A 190 -2.56 24.59 1.43
N MET A 191 -2.76 25.78 1.97
CA MET A 191 -4.02 26.49 1.87
C MET A 191 -3.90 27.62 0.84
N PRO A 192 -4.65 27.58 -0.28
CA PRO A 192 -4.69 28.71 -1.18
C PRO A 192 -5.25 29.92 -0.48
N GLU A 193 -4.68 31.10 -0.79
CA GLU A 193 -5.18 32.39 -0.36
C GLU A 193 -6.46 32.78 -1.13
N ILE A 194 -7.43 33.28 -0.41
CA ILE A 194 -8.67 33.77 -1.01
C ILE A 194 -8.43 35.21 -1.47
N SER A 195 -8.22 35.40 -2.75
CA SER A 195 -8.08 36.71 -3.36
C SER A 195 -9.40 37.51 -3.27
N SER A 196 -9.31 38.81 -3.14
CA SER A 196 -10.46 39.69 -3.00
C SER A 196 -11.42 39.64 -4.20
N ASP A 197 -10.92 39.32 -5.37
CA ASP A 197 -11.68 39.16 -6.62
C ASP A 197 -12.45 37.82 -6.69
N CYS A 198 -12.24 36.91 -5.74
CA CYS A 198 -13.00 35.67 -5.56
C CYS A 198 -14.09 35.79 -4.49
N LEU A 199 -14.26 36.93 -3.85
CA LEU A 199 -15.28 37.21 -2.82
C LEU A 199 -16.42 38.04 -3.38
N TYR A 200 -17.65 37.60 -3.19
CA TYR A 200 -18.85 38.20 -3.76
C TYR A 200 -19.91 38.43 -2.69
N ASP A 201 -20.67 39.55 -2.86
CA ASP A 201 -21.74 39.92 -1.93
C ASP A 201 -22.99 39.04 -2.09
N THR A 202 -23.15 38.37 -3.23
CA THR A 202 -24.30 37.53 -3.51
C THR A 202 -23.89 36.20 -4.17
N GLU A 203 -24.73 35.16 -3.97
CA GLU A 203 -24.54 33.84 -4.58
C GLU A 203 -24.56 33.91 -6.12
N ALA A 204 -25.44 34.71 -6.67
CA ALA A 204 -25.57 34.86 -8.14
C ALA A 204 -24.30 35.49 -8.77
N LEU A 205 -23.65 36.45 -8.11
CA LEU A 205 -22.38 37.00 -8.56
C LEU A 205 -21.24 35.98 -8.40
N ALA A 206 -21.21 35.26 -7.30
CA ALA A 206 -20.22 34.21 -7.09
C ALA A 206 -20.34 33.11 -8.14
N ALA A 207 -21.54 32.63 -8.46
CA ALA A 207 -21.75 31.54 -9.43
C ALA A 207 -21.18 31.82 -10.82
N THR A 208 -21.07 33.09 -11.21
CA THR A 208 -20.54 33.50 -12.51
C THR A 208 -19.16 34.16 -12.43
N GLY A 209 -18.63 34.37 -11.23
CA GLY A 209 -17.39 35.07 -10.98
C GLY A 209 -16.14 34.16 -11.00
N ASN A 210 -15.01 34.77 -10.60
CA ASN A 210 -13.74 34.05 -10.50
C ASN A 210 -13.82 32.89 -9.54
N ARG A 211 -13.14 31.82 -9.88
CA ARG A 211 -13.12 30.59 -9.08
C ARG A 211 -11.79 30.43 -8.36
N LEU A 212 -11.87 30.10 -7.07
CA LEU A 212 -10.73 29.61 -6.33
C LEU A 212 -10.62 28.09 -6.51
N THR A 213 -9.48 27.62 -6.98
CA THR A 213 -9.21 26.19 -7.12
C THR A 213 -8.53 25.66 -5.88
N ILE A 214 -9.10 24.61 -5.29
CA ILE A 214 -8.52 23.86 -4.18
C ILE A 214 -8.16 22.47 -4.69
N ASN A 215 -6.87 22.17 -4.71
CA ASN A 215 -6.42 20.81 -4.99
C ASN A 215 -6.49 19.98 -3.71
N VAL A 216 -7.13 18.82 -3.78
CA VAL A 216 -7.22 17.88 -2.64
C VAL A 216 -6.55 16.56 -2.96
N GLU A 217 -6.13 15.86 -1.93
CA GLU A 217 -5.58 14.51 -2.02
C GLU A 217 -6.22 13.58 -1.00
N ARG A 218 -6.30 12.30 -1.33
CA ARG A 218 -6.78 11.26 -0.41
C ARG A 218 -5.75 11.00 0.68
N ALA A 219 -6.18 10.86 1.93
CA ALA A 219 -5.34 10.41 3.03
C ALA A 219 -5.00 8.91 2.96
N ALA A 220 -5.70 8.18 2.12
CA ALA A 220 -5.50 6.76 1.90
C ALA A 220 -4.54 6.47 0.75
N ALA A 221 -3.85 5.34 0.84
CA ALA A 221 -3.22 4.64 -0.27
C ALA A 221 -4.03 3.39 -0.63
N ARG A 222 -4.06 3.04 -1.90
CA ARG A 222 -4.70 1.83 -2.41
C ARG A 222 -3.67 0.72 -2.56
N VAL A 223 -3.98 -0.48 -2.06
CA VAL A 223 -3.20 -1.69 -2.29
C VAL A 223 -4.06 -2.72 -3.00
N LYS A 224 -3.55 -3.31 -4.06
CA LYS A 224 -4.18 -4.37 -4.85
C LYS A 224 -3.14 -5.41 -5.24
N VAL A 225 -3.54 -6.68 -5.18
CA VAL A 225 -2.69 -7.79 -5.62
C VAL A 225 -3.35 -8.49 -6.80
N THR A 226 -2.58 -8.72 -7.85
CA THR A 226 -2.99 -9.45 -9.05
C THR A 226 -2.06 -10.63 -9.28
N ASN A 227 -2.51 -11.62 -10.01
CA ASN A 227 -1.70 -12.79 -10.37
C ASN A 227 -1.60 -12.93 -11.88
N ALA A 228 -0.38 -13.10 -12.39
CA ALA A 228 -0.10 -13.40 -13.79
C ALA A 228 0.25 -14.88 -14.02
N ALA A 229 0.48 -15.67 -12.97
CA ALA A 229 0.94 -17.05 -13.08
C ALA A 229 -0.10 -18.05 -12.57
N ASN A 230 -0.45 -19.04 -13.41
CA ASN A 230 -1.39 -20.12 -13.07
C ASN A 230 -0.69 -21.39 -12.56
N GLN A 231 0.61 -21.47 -12.67
CA GLN A 231 1.42 -22.62 -12.29
C GLN A 231 2.62 -22.15 -11.48
N ILE A 232 3.07 -22.99 -10.57
CA ILE A 232 4.37 -22.84 -9.95
C ILE A 232 5.39 -23.49 -10.87
N ARG A 233 6.20 -22.68 -11.50
CA ARG A 233 7.34 -23.12 -12.31
C ARG A 233 8.45 -23.58 -11.36
N ASN A 234 9.48 -24.17 -11.87
CA ASN A 234 10.65 -24.61 -11.10
C ASN A 234 10.37 -25.69 -10.03
N ILE A 235 9.22 -26.36 -10.09
CA ILE A 235 8.91 -27.52 -9.25
C ILE A 235 8.62 -28.74 -10.13
N ARG A 236 9.21 -29.86 -9.79
CA ARG A 236 8.84 -31.20 -10.30
C ARG A 236 8.02 -31.91 -9.23
N LEU A 237 6.85 -32.38 -9.61
CA LEU A 237 5.94 -33.06 -8.71
C LEU A 237 6.25 -34.55 -8.69
N ASN A 238 6.61 -35.09 -7.52
CA ASN A 238 6.89 -36.52 -7.29
C ASN A 238 7.79 -37.11 -8.39
N PRO A 239 8.99 -36.59 -8.62
CA PRO A 239 9.87 -37.14 -9.63
C PRO A 239 10.25 -38.57 -9.29
N ARG A 240 10.30 -39.42 -10.29
CA ARG A 240 10.82 -40.77 -10.21
C ARG A 240 12.04 -40.88 -11.08
N ASN A 241 12.93 -41.77 -10.69
CA ASN A 241 14.11 -42.07 -11.50
C ASN A 241 13.69 -42.56 -12.90
N GLY A 242 14.12 -41.86 -13.96
CA GLY A 242 13.75 -42.18 -15.35
C GLY A 242 12.49 -41.51 -15.89
N ASP A 243 11.77 -40.65 -15.11
CA ASP A 243 10.65 -39.90 -15.63
C ASP A 243 11.14 -38.82 -16.63
N SER A 244 10.68 -38.93 -17.89
CA SER A 244 10.94 -37.92 -18.93
C SER A 244 9.97 -36.77 -18.90
N GLU A 245 8.86 -36.84 -18.15
CA GLU A 245 7.83 -35.84 -18.05
C GLU A 245 7.95 -35.02 -16.79
N THR A 246 8.12 -33.73 -16.95
CA THR A 246 8.08 -32.77 -15.83
C THR A 246 6.64 -32.45 -15.49
N ARG A 247 6.17 -32.94 -14.32
CA ARG A 247 4.86 -32.63 -13.79
C ARG A 247 4.97 -31.41 -12.88
N HIS A 248 4.15 -30.41 -13.09
CA HIS A 248 4.13 -29.21 -12.24
C HIS A 248 2.86 -29.17 -11.40
N PRO A 249 2.92 -28.69 -10.16
CA PRO A 249 1.73 -28.42 -9.38
C PRO A 249 0.94 -27.25 -9.98
N TYR A 250 -0.36 -27.24 -9.76
CA TYR A 250 -1.25 -26.16 -10.16
C TYR A 250 -1.64 -25.34 -8.94
N VAL A 251 -1.81 -24.04 -9.17
CA VAL A 251 -2.37 -23.12 -8.17
C VAL A 251 -3.88 -23.38 -8.08
N HIS A 252 -4.35 -23.77 -6.88
CA HIS A 252 -5.77 -23.91 -6.60
C HIS A 252 -6.41 -22.59 -6.22
N LYS A 253 -5.79 -21.89 -5.26
CA LYS A 253 -6.31 -20.65 -4.70
C LYS A 253 -5.15 -19.77 -4.28
N ILE A 254 -5.34 -18.47 -4.50
CA ILE A 254 -4.46 -17.47 -3.94
C ILE A 254 -5.32 -16.50 -3.12
N THR A 255 -4.90 -16.27 -1.89
CA THR A 255 -5.43 -15.22 -1.02
C THR A 255 -4.29 -14.36 -0.53
N TRP A 256 -4.60 -13.13 -0.15
CA TRP A 256 -3.59 -12.22 0.36
C TRP A 256 -4.11 -11.42 1.55
N SER A 257 -3.23 -10.85 2.31
CA SER A 257 -3.51 -9.95 3.40
C SER A 257 -2.39 -8.92 3.55
N LEU A 258 -2.61 -7.93 4.40
CA LEU A 258 -1.62 -6.94 4.77
C LEU A 258 -1.15 -7.16 6.21
N ASN A 259 0.12 -6.84 6.44
CA ASN A 259 0.71 -6.74 7.76
C ASN A 259 1.43 -5.39 7.91
N HIS A 260 1.56 -4.88 9.11
CA HIS A 260 2.21 -3.62 9.44
C HIS A 260 1.64 -2.43 8.64
N TYR A 261 0.33 -2.20 8.76
CA TYR A 261 -0.35 -1.11 8.05
C TYR A 261 -1.16 -0.22 8.99
N ASN A 262 -1.33 1.05 8.61
CA ASN A 262 -2.14 2.02 9.33
C ASN A 262 -3.56 2.09 8.73
N THR A 263 -4.58 2.12 9.58
CA THR A 263 -5.95 2.49 9.20
C THR A 263 -6.23 3.97 9.44
N GLN A 264 -5.33 4.65 10.14
CA GLN A 264 -5.37 6.05 10.50
C GLN A 264 -4.30 6.82 9.74
N SER A 265 -4.44 8.13 9.65
CA SER A 265 -3.49 9.03 9.01
C SER A 265 -3.54 10.40 9.65
N TYR A 266 -2.52 11.22 9.46
CA TYR A 266 -2.65 12.65 9.73
C TYR A 266 -3.71 13.27 8.82
N ALA A 267 -4.47 14.24 9.36
CA ALA A 267 -5.54 14.90 8.63
C ALA A 267 -5.01 15.57 7.35
N ILE A 268 -3.86 16.20 7.42
CA ILE A 268 -3.26 16.93 6.30
C ILE A 268 -1.80 16.52 6.20
N ARG A 269 -1.27 16.45 4.99
CA ARG A 269 0.14 16.19 4.74
C ARG A 269 0.99 17.35 5.29
N THR A 270 2.13 17.04 5.91
CA THR A 270 2.93 18.03 6.65
C THR A 270 4.09 18.63 5.86
N GLY A 271 4.42 18.13 4.68
CA GLY A 271 5.53 18.65 3.88
C GLY A 271 5.16 18.95 2.44
N PHE A 272 5.96 19.76 1.76
CA PHE A 272 5.74 20.19 0.39
C PHE A 272 6.49 19.37 -0.65
N THR A 273 7.63 18.79 -0.26
CA THR A 273 8.42 17.94 -1.14
C THR A 273 8.18 16.45 -0.83
N ALA A 274 8.45 15.59 -1.79
CA ALA A 274 8.37 14.15 -1.57
C ALA A 274 9.24 13.71 -0.38
N ALA A 275 10.44 14.25 -0.24
CA ALA A 275 11.37 13.89 0.84
C ALA A 275 10.85 14.31 2.23
N GLU A 276 10.24 15.50 2.36
CA GLU A 276 9.68 16.00 3.61
C GLU A 276 8.40 15.27 3.98
N ASN A 277 7.57 14.96 3.00
CA ASN A 277 6.30 14.29 3.21
C ASN A 277 6.43 12.85 3.71
N TRP A 278 7.59 12.25 3.55
CA TRP A 278 7.78 10.84 3.79
C TRP A 278 8.21 10.52 5.21
N ALA A 279 8.58 11.55 5.98
CA ALA A 279 8.98 11.39 7.37
C ALA A 279 7.81 11.32 8.37
N THR A 280 6.59 11.58 7.93
CA THR A 280 5.43 11.76 8.81
C THR A 280 4.37 10.70 8.55
N SER A 281 4.46 9.59 9.23
CA SER A 281 3.37 8.64 9.38
C SER A 281 2.98 8.49 10.84
N VAL A 282 1.72 8.18 11.08
CA VAL A 282 1.25 7.85 12.43
C VAL A 282 1.75 6.46 12.84
N ASN A 283 2.02 6.27 14.13
CA ASN A 283 2.46 4.98 14.67
C ASN A 283 1.30 4.14 15.19
N TYR A 284 0.19 4.06 14.46
CA TYR A 284 -0.97 3.23 14.79
C TYR A 284 -1.01 1.99 13.88
N LEU A 285 0.08 1.23 13.90
CA LEU A 285 0.22 0.06 13.05
C LEU A 285 -0.67 -1.08 13.54
N ILE A 286 -1.48 -1.61 12.64
CA ILE A 286 -2.07 -2.92 12.81
C ILE A 286 -1.01 -3.93 12.39
N SER A 287 -0.54 -4.70 13.37
CA SER A 287 0.47 -5.73 13.17
C SER A 287 -0.06 -7.06 13.65
N PHE A 288 0.05 -8.07 12.81
CA PHE A 288 -0.30 -9.43 13.16
C PHE A 288 0.97 -10.20 13.51
N THR A 289 0.99 -10.80 14.68
CA THR A 289 2.08 -11.67 15.12
C THR A 289 1.74 -13.15 14.95
N ALA A 290 0.54 -13.45 14.47
CA ALA A 290 0.08 -14.81 14.26
C ALA A 290 0.89 -15.52 13.18
N LYS A 291 1.22 -16.78 13.45
CA LYS A 291 1.90 -17.66 12.47
C LYS A 291 0.90 -18.35 11.54
N ASP A 292 -0.39 -18.28 11.85
CA ASP A 292 -1.47 -18.82 11.04
C ASP A 292 -2.10 -17.73 10.19
N PHE A 293 -2.03 -17.86 8.88
CA PHE A 293 -2.60 -16.91 7.92
C PHE A 293 -4.12 -16.74 8.09
N SER A 294 -4.82 -17.75 8.59
CA SER A 294 -6.27 -17.68 8.85
C SER A 294 -6.66 -16.56 9.82
N LEU A 295 -5.74 -16.11 10.65
CA LEU A 295 -5.93 -15.02 11.60
C LEU A 295 -5.81 -13.64 10.97
N TYR A 296 -5.30 -13.54 9.74
CA TYR A 296 -5.20 -12.28 8.99
C TYR A 296 -6.49 -12.00 8.22
N PRO A 297 -6.90 -10.73 8.02
CA PRO A 297 -8.00 -10.38 7.12
C PRO A 297 -7.68 -10.76 5.68
N GLN A 298 -8.28 -11.85 5.20
CA GLN A 298 -7.99 -12.41 3.88
C GLN A 298 -8.73 -11.67 2.76
N LYS A 299 -8.06 -11.49 1.64
CA LYS A 299 -8.55 -10.85 0.42
C LYS A 299 -8.39 -11.76 -0.79
N SER A 300 -9.28 -11.60 -1.76
CA SER A 300 -9.19 -12.29 -3.05
C SER A 300 -8.34 -11.52 -4.05
N LEU A 301 -7.75 -12.22 -5.02
CA LEU A 301 -6.97 -11.58 -6.08
C LEU A 301 -7.87 -10.75 -7.02
N SER A 302 -7.31 -9.64 -7.49
CA SER A 302 -7.84 -8.81 -8.59
C SER A 302 -9.17 -8.11 -8.33
N GLN A 303 -9.96 -8.56 -7.37
CA GLN A 303 -11.27 -7.99 -7.05
C GLN A 303 -11.23 -7.14 -5.78
N ASP A 304 -10.45 -7.56 -4.80
CA ASP A 304 -10.36 -6.85 -3.53
C ASP A 304 -9.25 -5.80 -3.58
N VAL A 305 -9.57 -4.63 -3.12
CA VAL A 305 -8.63 -3.55 -2.84
C VAL A 305 -8.69 -3.22 -1.36
N VAL A 306 -7.59 -2.74 -0.82
CA VAL A 306 -7.51 -2.27 0.57
C VAL A 306 -7.02 -0.84 0.57
N TYR A 307 -7.68 0.01 1.34
CA TYR A 307 -7.27 1.40 1.58
C TYR A 307 -6.65 1.49 2.96
N ILE A 308 -5.45 2.03 3.02
CA ILE A 308 -4.64 2.13 4.24
C ILE A 308 -4.05 3.52 4.39
N GLY A 309 -3.77 3.91 5.62
CA GLY A 309 -3.03 5.12 5.92
C GLY A 309 -1.54 5.01 5.56
N GLU A 310 -0.87 6.15 5.57
CA GLU A 310 0.58 6.21 5.32
C GLU A 310 1.36 5.35 6.32
N ASN A 311 2.40 4.70 5.83
CA ASN A 311 3.38 4.00 6.64
C ASN A 311 4.76 4.14 5.98
N THR A 312 5.50 5.16 6.36
CA THR A 312 6.78 5.55 5.75
C THR A 312 7.96 5.42 6.70
N THR A 313 7.71 5.07 7.95
CA THR A 313 8.72 4.96 9.01
C THR A 313 8.53 3.69 9.83
N GLY A 314 9.63 3.16 10.35
CA GLY A 314 9.60 1.99 11.23
C GLY A 314 9.44 0.66 10.48
N THR A 315 8.45 -0.12 10.87
CA THR A 315 8.18 -1.44 10.27
C THR A 315 7.42 -1.27 8.96
N GLU A 316 7.99 -1.75 7.86
CA GLU A 316 7.40 -1.58 6.53
C GLU A 316 6.09 -2.36 6.39
N THR A 317 5.16 -1.80 5.63
CA THR A 317 3.93 -2.52 5.23
C THR A 317 4.29 -3.69 4.32
N GLU A 318 3.72 -4.85 4.64
CA GLU A 318 3.96 -6.10 3.92
C GLU A 318 2.65 -6.64 3.34
N VAL A 319 2.75 -7.20 2.13
CA VAL A 319 1.73 -8.06 1.56
C VAL A 319 2.13 -9.49 1.82
N ILE A 320 1.26 -10.25 2.46
CA ILE A 320 1.40 -11.69 2.65
C ILE A 320 0.47 -12.39 1.69
N VAL A 321 0.99 -13.33 0.93
CA VAL A 321 0.24 -14.11 -0.06
C VAL A 321 0.28 -15.57 0.33
N GLU A 322 -0.89 -16.20 0.43
CA GLU A 322 -1.04 -17.66 0.56
C GLU A 322 -1.36 -18.23 -0.82
N VAL A 323 -0.57 -19.17 -1.26
CA VAL A 323 -0.80 -19.97 -2.47
C VAL A 323 -1.10 -21.39 -2.05
N GLN A 324 -2.28 -21.89 -2.36
CA GLN A 324 -2.66 -23.29 -2.14
C GLN A 324 -2.54 -24.09 -3.43
N LEU A 325 -1.93 -25.26 -3.34
CA LEU A 325 -1.60 -26.12 -4.46
C LEU A 325 -2.57 -27.28 -4.63
N LYS A 326 -2.67 -27.75 -5.86
CA LYS A 326 -3.28 -29.02 -6.25
C LYS A 326 -2.36 -29.78 -7.19
N ASP A 327 -2.51 -31.10 -7.21
CA ASP A 327 -1.79 -31.98 -8.11
C ASP A 327 -2.38 -32.02 -9.53
N ASN A 328 -1.76 -32.79 -10.41
CA ASN A 328 -2.21 -32.99 -11.78
C ASN A 328 -3.59 -33.68 -11.88
N SER A 329 -4.03 -34.35 -10.83
CA SER A 329 -5.36 -34.98 -10.74
C SER A 329 -6.43 -34.05 -10.20
N ASN A 330 -6.11 -32.75 -10.02
CA ASN A 330 -6.97 -31.71 -9.46
C ASN A 330 -7.32 -31.93 -7.96
N MET A 331 -6.53 -32.75 -7.27
CA MET A 331 -6.69 -32.99 -5.83
C MET A 331 -5.86 -31.98 -5.04
N LEU A 332 -6.41 -31.48 -3.93
CA LEU A 332 -5.68 -30.64 -2.99
C LEU A 332 -4.53 -31.44 -2.37
N MET A 333 -3.37 -30.83 -2.32
CA MET A 333 -2.23 -31.40 -1.61
C MET A 333 -2.42 -31.24 -0.11
N HIS A 334 -2.00 -32.23 0.66
CA HIS A 334 -2.02 -32.19 2.12
C HIS A 334 -0.66 -31.77 2.67
N GLU A 335 0.21 -32.71 3.00
CA GLU A 335 1.58 -32.43 3.42
C GLU A 335 2.51 -32.54 2.22
N CYS A 336 3.29 -31.49 1.96
CA CYS A 336 4.25 -31.46 0.88
C CYS A 336 5.64 -31.18 1.42
N PHE A 337 6.64 -31.75 0.76
CA PHE A 337 8.04 -31.62 1.15
C PHE A 337 8.88 -31.21 -0.07
N VAL A 338 9.77 -30.24 0.13
CA VAL A 338 10.73 -29.81 -0.88
C VAL A 338 12.13 -29.89 -0.30
N PHE A 339 12.98 -30.67 -0.93
CA PHE A 339 14.36 -30.84 -0.52
C PHE A 339 15.27 -29.79 -1.17
N HIS A 340 16.07 -29.11 -0.36
CA HIS A 340 17.04 -28.11 -0.78
C HIS A 340 18.42 -28.47 -0.25
N PRO A 341 19.18 -29.34 -0.94
CA PRO A 341 20.45 -29.85 -0.42
C PRO A 341 21.54 -28.77 -0.27
N TYR A 342 21.46 -27.67 -1.04
CA TYR A 342 22.47 -26.61 -1.05
C TYR A 342 21.81 -25.23 -1.18
N GLN A 343 22.05 -24.35 -0.22
CA GLN A 343 21.51 -22.98 -0.24
C GLN A 343 22.15 -22.06 -1.31
N ASP A 344 23.35 -22.39 -1.80
CA ASP A 344 24.18 -21.42 -2.55
C ASP A 344 24.33 -21.72 -4.04
N VAL A 345 23.73 -22.74 -4.61
CA VAL A 345 23.98 -23.16 -6.02
C VAL A 345 22.66 -23.33 -6.79
N TYR A 346 21.79 -22.33 -6.73
CA TYR A 346 20.62 -22.34 -7.59
C TYR A 346 20.87 -21.52 -8.84
N SER A 347 21.12 -22.17 -9.97
CA SER A 347 20.92 -21.55 -11.27
C SER A 347 19.42 -21.29 -11.46
N GLU A 348 19.06 -20.19 -12.16
CA GLU A 348 17.67 -19.82 -12.46
C GLU A 348 16.83 -20.94 -13.11
N ASN A 349 17.48 -21.97 -13.61
CA ASN A 349 16.87 -23.11 -14.31
C ASN A 349 16.78 -24.40 -13.48
N THR A 350 17.09 -24.38 -12.20
CA THR A 350 17.06 -25.60 -11.37
C THR A 350 15.65 -25.85 -10.85
N TYR A 351 15.12 -27.04 -11.12
CA TYR A 351 13.86 -27.51 -10.55
C TYR A 351 14.04 -27.96 -9.10
N HIS A 352 13.02 -27.71 -8.30
CA HIS A 352 12.90 -28.29 -6.96
C HIS A 352 11.92 -29.45 -6.98
N ASP A 353 12.28 -30.52 -6.33
CA ASP A 353 11.45 -31.71 -6.24
C ASP A 353 10.46 -31.56 -5.09
N LEU A 354 9.17 -31.55 -5.40
CA LEU A 354 8.07 -31.49 -4.46
C LEU A 354 7.43 -32.87 -4.30
N PHE A 355 7.39 -33.36 -3.09
CA PHE A 355 6.78 -34.65 -2.72
C PHE A 355 5.48 -34.41 -1.99
N THR A 356 4.43 -35.12 -2.38
CA THR A 356 3.06 -34.92 -1.88
C THR A 356 2.71 -35.83 -0.69
N SER A 357 3.63 -36.64 -0.25
CA SER A 357 3.49 -37.43 0.98
C SER A 357 4.82 -37.75 1.62
N PRO A 358 4.84 -38.03 2.95
CA PRO A 358 6.02 -38.53 3.66
C PRO A 358 6.64 -39.77 3.02
N GLU A 359 5.80 -40.69 2.60
CA GLU A 359 6.24 -42.00 2.05
C GLU A 359 6.96 -41.82 0.71
N GLN A 360 6.42 -40.95 -0.16
CA GLN A 360 7.06 -40.64 -1.45
C GLN A 360 8.40 -39.94 -1.26
N TYR A 361 8.47 -39.02 -0.29
CA TYR A 361 9.71 -38.33 0.00
C TYR A 361 10.78 -39.27 0.58
N ILE A 362 10.41 -40.11 1.53
CA ILE A 362 11.34 -41.14 2.08
C ILE A 362 11.78 -42.11 0.99
N ALA A 363 10.87 -42.54 0.12
CA ALA A 363 11.23 -43.44 -1.00
C ALA A 363 12.24 -42.76 -1.95
N TYR A 364 12.03 -41.49 -2.26
CA TYR A 364 12.99 -40.74 -3.07
C TYR A 364 14.37 -40.68 -2.40
N LEU A 365 14.44 -40.32 -1.11
CA LEU A 365 15.71 -40.23 -0.39
C LEU A 365 16.41 -41.59 -0.32
N ARG A 366 15.63 -42.65 -0.13
CA ARG A 366 16.18 -44.02 -0.14
C ARG A 366 16.81 -44.39 -1.49
N ASP A 367 16.17 -43.96 -2.59
CA ASP A 367 16.62 -44.35 -3.93
C ASP A 367 17.69 -43.37 -4.48
N GLU A 368 17.65 -42.09 -4.10
CA GLU A 368 18.43 -41.03 -4.73
C GLU A 368 19.45 -40.34 -3.79
N LEU A 369 19.52 -40.68 -2.49
CA LEU A 369 20.48 -40.01 -1.62
C LEU A 369 21.92 -40.30 -2.07
N PRO A 370 22.69 -39.24 -2.47
CA PRO A 370 24.03 -39.42 -2.99
C PRO A 370 24.98 -40.06 -1.98
N PRO A 371 25.90 -40.93 -2.43
CA PRO A 371 26.91 -41.56 -1.57
C PRO A 371 27.75 -40.55 -0.78
N GLU A 372 28.09 -39.42 -1.38
CA GLU A 372 28.85 -38.35 -0.71
C GLU A 372 28.14 -37.78 0.52
N ASN A 373 26.83 -37.60 0.46
CA ASN A 373 26.07 -37.11 1.61
C ASN A 373 26.11 -38.11 2.78
N LYS A 374 26.09 -39.38 2.49
CA LYS A 374 26.27 -40.44 3.51
C LYS A 374 27.67 -40.41 4.11
N GLY A 375 28.65 -40.17 3.28
CA GLY A 375 30.05 -40.08 3.69
C GLY A 375 30.31 -38.97 4.70
N TRP A 376 29.66 -37.83 4.54
CA TRP A 376 29.75 -36.66 5.46
C TRP A 376 29.30 -37.02 6.89
N PHE A 377 28.40 -37.96 7.04
CA PHE A 377 27.88 -38.38 8.34
C PHE A 377 28.48 -39.74 8.83
N GLY A 378 29.52 -40.22 8.20
CA GLY A 378 30.12 -41.50 8.58
C GLY A 378 29.31 -42.75 8.20
N LEU A 379 28.34 -42.61 7.31
CA LEU A 379 27.47 -43.69 6.80
C LEU A 379 27.89 -44.17 5.41
N GLY A 380 29.10 -43.78 4.95
CA GLY A 380 29.64 -44.22 3.67
C GLY A 380 29.71 -45.75 3.58
N GLY A 381 29.21 -46.29 2.47
CA GLY A 381 29.12 -47.75 2.30
C GLY A 381 27.88 -48.40 2.90
N THR A 382 27.08 -47.70 3.71
CA THR A 382 25.80 -48.25 4.20
C THR A 382 24.73 -48.14 3.12
N ASP A 383 23.90 -49.15 2.94
CA ASP A 383 22.79 -49.15 2.00
C ASP A 383 21.72 -48.12 2.43
N ASN A 384 21.20 -47.34 1.49
CA ASN A 384 20.11 -46.43 1.75
C ASN A 384 18.86 -47.16 2.30
N ALA A 385 18.59 -48.39 1.84
CA ALA A 385 17.48 -49.19 2.35
C ALA A 385 17.59 -49.40 3.86
N GLU A 386 18.79 -49.63 4.39
CA GLU A 386 19.02 -49.81 5.83
C GLU A 386 18.97 -48.46 6.58
N ILE A 387 19.45 -47.36 5.98
CA ILE A 387 19.39 -46.00 6.55
C ILE A 387 17.95 -45.55 6.73
N PHE A 388 17.11 -45.75 5.72
CA PHE A 388 15.71 -45.29 5.69
C PHE A 388 14.70 -46.38 6.08
N LYS A 389 15.11 -47.50 6.64
CA LYS A 389 14.26 -48.64 6.98
C LYS A 389 13.09 -48.30 7.88
N TYR A 390 13.32 -47.45 8.88
CA TYR A 390 12.33 -46.98 9.84
C TYR A 390 12.21 -45.44 9.85
N ALA A 391 12.51 -44.81 8.71
CA ALA A 391 12.47 -43.37 8.60
C ALA A 391 11.05 -42.87 8.72
N THR A 392 10.91 -41.76 9.40
CA THR A 392 9.68 -40.96 9.40
C THR A 392 10.00 -39.49 9.15
N VAL A 393 9.09 -38.80 8.49
CA VAL A 393 9.15 -37.35 8.29
C VAL A 393 7.77 -36.76 8.56
N LYS A 394 7.72 -35.61 9.23
CA LYS A 394 6.46 -34.90 9.53
C LYS A 394 6.71 -33.40 9.61
N ILE A 395 5.64 -32.63 9.46
CA ILE A 395 5.63 -31.19 9.72
C ILE A 395 5.10 -30.97 11.14
N ASP A 396 5.91 -30.39 12.03
CA ASP A 396 5.51 -30.12 13.42
C ASP A 396 4.49 -28.97 13.50
N ALA A 397 3.93 -28.75 14.70
CA ALA A 397 2.95 -27.66 14.94
C ALA A 397 3.48 -26.26 14.59
N ASN A 398 4.79 -26.10 14.54
CA ASN A 398 5.46 -24.86 14.19
C ASN A 398 5.78 -24.74 12.69
N GLY A 399 5.45 -25.73 11.87
CA GLY A 399 5.76 -25.77 10.44
C GLY A 399 7.19 -26.22 10.11
N ASN A 400 7.96 -26.72 11.09
CA ASN A 400 9.28 -27.29 10.83
C ASN A 400 9.13 -28.73 10.34
N VAL A 401 10.00 -29.13 9.43
CA VAL A 401 10.14 -30.52 9.05
C VAL A 401 10.99 -31.24 10.10
N VAL A 402 10.54 -32.40 10.54
CA VAL A 402 11.23 -33.21 11.51
C VAL A 402 11.41 -34.62 10.94
N PHE A 403 12.66 -34.97 10.65
CA PHE A 403 13.04 -36.33 10.32
C PHE A 403 13.38 -37.12 11.58
N SER A 404 13.05 -38.40 11.57
CA SER A 404 13.55 -39.36 12.53
C SER A 404 14.10 -40.57 11.74
N LEU A 405 15.38 -40.83 11.92
CA LEU A 405 16.06 -41.98 11.35
C LEU A 405 16.52 -42.86 12.50
N THR A 406 16.02 -44.09 12.57
CA THR A 406 16.40 -45.07 13.59
C THR A 406 16.60 -46.42 12.96
N ASN A 407 17.57 -47.19 13.44
CA ASN A 407 17.73 -48.58 13.07
C ASN A 407 18.33 -49.35 14.26
N SER A 408 17.55 -50.25 14.84
CA SER A 408 17.96 -51.05 16.01
C SER A 408 19.16 -51.97 15.75
N ASP A 409 19.43 -52.26 14.49
CA ASP A 409 20.54 -53.12 14.08
C ASP A 409 21.88 -52.36 14.02
N PHE A 410 21.83 -51.01 14.17
CA PHE A 410 23.00 -50.14 14.11
C PHE A 410 23.64 -49.96 15.49
N THR A 411 24.97 -49.86 15.48
CA THR A 411 25.75 -49.52 16.68
C THR A 411 25.41 -48.11 17.18
N THR A 412 25.77 -47.81 18.42
CA THR A 412 25.59 -46.46 19.01
C THR A 412 26.19 -45.36 18.14
N VAL A 413 27.39 -45.56 17.57
CA VAL A 413 28.05 -44.60 16.69
C VAL A 413 27.28 -44.41 15.38
N GLN A 414 26.77 -45.47 14.80
CA GLN A 414 25.94 -45.41 13.60
C GLN A 414 24.60 -44.70 13.89
N GLN A 415 24.01 -44.92 15.06
CA GLN A 415 22.79 -44.26 15.47
C GLN A 415 23.00 -42.72 15.65
N GLU A 416 24.16 -42.33 16.18
CA GLU A 416 24.55 -40.90 16.23
C GLU A 416 24.68 -40.30 14.82
N SER A 417 25.27 -41.07 13.91
CA SER A 417 25.38 -40.69 12.50
C SER A 417 24.01 -40.52 11.82
N LEU A 418 23.05 -41.44 12.11
CA LEU A 418 21.66 -41.31 11.65
C LEU A 418 20.99 -40.03 12.18
N ASN A 419 21.21 -39.73 13.47
CA ASN A 419 20.67 -38.48 14.06
C ASN A 419 21.23 -37.26 13.39
N ASN A 420 22.51 -37.23 13.07
CA ASN A 420 23.16 -36.10 12.38
C ASN A 420 22.60 -35.95 10.94
N LEU A 421 22.40 -37.05 10.22
CA LEU A 421 21.77 -37.04 8.91
C LEU A 421 20.30 -36.58 9.00
N ALA A 422 19.54 -37.03 10.00
CA ALA A 422 18.16 -36.60 10.20
C ALA A 422 18.06 -35.12 10.47
N ASN A 423 18.96 -34.56 11.27
CA ASN A 423 19.06 -33.13 11.53
C ASN A 423 19.39 -32.32 10.24
N PHE A 424 20.34 -32.83 9.45
CA PHE A 424 20.67 -32.25 8.15
C PHE A 424 19.44 -32.23 7.22
N LEU A 425 18.76 -33.35 7.05
CA LEU A 425 17.56 -33.45 6.21
C LEU A 425 16.45 -32.54 6.72
N SER A 426 16.25 -32.47 8.04
CA SER A 426 15.27 -31.58 8.65
C SER A 426 15.54 -30.10 8.32
N ASN A 427 16.79 -29.70 8.38
CA ASN A 427 17.21 -28.31 8.13
C ASN A 427 17.19 -27.95 6.64
N HIS A 428 17.31 -28.93 5.73
CA HIS A 428 17.36 -28.72 4.29
C HIS A 428 16.05 -29.09 3.58
N THR A 429 14.98 -29.33 4.32
CA THR A 429 13.66 -29.62 3.77
C THR A 429 12.66 -28.56 4.18
N ALA A 430 11.99 -27.96 3.21
CA ALA A 430 10.81 -27.14 3.46
C ALA A 430 9.56 -28.03 3.45
N GLY A 431 8.70 -27.87 4.46
CA GLY A 431 7.42 -28.57 4.55
C GLY A 431 6.25 -27.59 4.40
N PHE A 432 5.23 -28.00 3.64
CA PHE A 432 4.04 -27.19 3.40
C PHE A 432 2.80 -28.00 3.80
N ARG A 433 2.13 -27.56 4.86
CA ARG A 433 0.90 -28.19 5.33
C ARG A 433 -0.27 -27.74 4.46
N ASP A 434 -1.17 -28.66 4.12
CA ASP A 434 -2.31 -28.43 3.23
C ASP A 434 -1.94 -27.86 1.86
N GLY A 435 -0.72 -28.11 1.37
CA GLY A 435 -0.19 -27.56 0.13
C GLY A 435 -0.11 -26.03 0.12
N LYS A 436 0.00 -25.39 1.28
CA LYS A 436 0.00 -23.93 1.40
C LYS A 436 1.42 -23.39 1.47
N MET A 437 1.73 -22.49 0.54
CA MET A 437 2.97 -21.73 0.47
C MET A 437 2.70 -20.26 0.76
N TYR A 438 3.58 -19.64 1.52
CA TYR A 438 3.43 -18.23 1.90
C TYR A 438 4.58 -17.40 1.32
N TYR A 439 4.21 -16.22 0.83
CA TYR A 439 5.15 -15.25 0.29
C TYR A 439 4.92 -13.92 0.99
N THR A 440 6.00 -13.23 1.35
CA THR A 440 5.93 -11.92 1.97
C THR A 440 6.67 -10.91 1.12
N TYR A 441 6.00 -9.81 0.79
CA TYR A 441 6.54 -8.73 -0.03
C TYR A 441 6.40 -7.41 0.70
N LYS A 442 7.51 -6.73 0.95
CA LYS A 442 7.52 -5.37 1.47
C LYS A 442 7.09 -4.39 0.39
N ILE A 443 6.14 -3.52 0.70
CA ILE A 443 5.73 -2.49 -0.25
C ILE A 443 6.82 -1.42 -0.30
N LYS A 444 7.25 -1.09 -1.52
CA LYS A 444 8.21 -0.02 -1.79
C LYS A 444 7.51 1.12 -2.51
N HIS A 445 7.68 2.34 -2.01
CA HIS A 445 7.21 3.53 -2.71
C HIS A 445 8.14 3.88 -3.88
N SER A 446 9.44 3.71 -3.70
CA SER A 446 10.47 3.89 -4.75
C SER A 446 11.59 2.85 -4.59
N ASP A 447 12.58 2.87 -5.48
CA ASP A 447 13.72 1.94 -5.39
C ASP A 447 14.57 2.18 -4.14
N THR A 448 14.55 3.41 -3.61
CA THR A 448 15.32 3.82 -2.43
C THR A 448 14.46 3.95 -1.18
N GLN A 449 13.13 3.78 -1.29
CA GLN A 449 12.22 4.03 -0.18
C GLN A 449 11.16 2.96 -0.05
N ASN A 450 11.14 2.34 1.12
CA ASN A 450 10.09 1.43 1.54
C ASN A 450 8.88 2.21 2.08
N GLY A 451 7.72 1.57 2.06
CA GLY A 451 6.54 2.08 2.72
C GLY A 451 5.42 2.51 1.79
N VAL A 452 4.40 3.07 2.39
CA VAL A 452 3.15 3.45 1.74
C VAL A 452 2.90 4.94 1.97
N VAL A 453 2.68 5.67 0.89
CA VAL A 453 2.42 7.11 0.89
C VAL A 453 0.97 7.35 0.45
N ARG A 454 0.25 8.26 1.12
CA ARG A 454 -1.13 8.63 0.80
C ARG A 454 -1.29 9.02 -0.68
N ASN A 455 -2.51 8.92 -1.16
CA ASN A 455 -2.89 9.26 -2.53
C ASN A 455 -2.14 8.49 -3.63
N ASN A 456 -1.55 7.32 -3.30
CA ASN A 456 -0.87 6.43 -4.23
C ASN A 456 -1.60 5.10 -4.40
N ALA A 457 -1.40 4.43 -5.53
CA ALA A 457 -1.88 3.09 -5.77
C ALA A 457 -0.70 2.12 -5.93
N TYR A 458 -0.72 1.06 -5.16
CA TYR A 458 0.27 -0.01 -5.16
C TYR A 458 -0.39 -1.26 -5.76
N ASN A 459 -0.09 -1.51 -7.03
CA ASN A 459 -0.55 -2.71 -7.74
C ASN A 459 0.61 -3.70 -7.79
N LEU A 460 0.52 -4.73 -6.97
CA LEU A 460 1.51 -5.80 -6.93
C LEU A 460 1.05 -6.94 -7.83
N THR A 461 1.90 -7.35 -8.75
CA THR A 461 1.62 -8.48 -9.64
C THR A 461 2.53 -9.63 -9.27
N LEU A 462 1.93 -10.77 -8.94
CA LEU A 462 2.66 -12.01 -8.75
C LEU A 462 3.03 -12.54 -10.14
N VAL A 463 4.27 -12.37 -10.53
CA VAL A 463 4.75 -12.79 -11.85
C VAL A 463 5.37 -14.18 -11.84
N ASP A 464 5.88 -14.61 -10.67
CA ASP A 464 6.48 -15.92 -10.49
C ASP A 464 6.22 -16.43 -9.06
N ASN A 465 5.70 -17.65 -8.97
CA ASN A 465 5.49 -18.33 -7.70
C ASN A 465 6.72 -19.24 -7.43
N ASP A 466 7.88 -18.63 -7.26
CA ASP A 466 9.10 -19.38 -6.97
C ASP A 466 9.04 -19.97 -5.55
N VAL A 467 9.10 -21.30 -5.47
CA VAL A 467 9.10 -22.00 -4.20
C VAL A 467 10.26 -21.60 -3.29
N ARG A 468 11.37 -21.13 -3.86
CA ARG A 468 12.54 -20.65 -3.12
C ARG A 468 12.27 -19.42 -2.26
N GLN A 469 11.27 -18.65 -2.63
CA GLN A 469 10.86 -17.43 -1.90
C GLN A 469 9.68 -17.67 -0.96
N SER A 470 9.11 -18.89 -0.97
CA SER A 470 7.98 -19.22 -0.10
C SER A 470 8.41 -19.49 1.33
N MET A 471 7.46 -19.47 2.24
CA MET A 471 7.61 -19.89 3.62
C MET A 471 6.63 -21.00 3.94
N SER A 472 7.00 -21.91 4.83
CA SER A 472 6.11 -22.98 5.29
C SER A 472 5.05 -22.49 6.27
N ALA A 473 5.33 -21.36 6.92
CA ALA A 473 4.40 -20.61 7.79
C ALA A 473 4.78 -19.15 7.78
N ILE A 474 3.83 -18.27 8.06
CA ILE A 474 4.06 -16.82 8.08
C ILE A 474 5.16 -16.46 9.10
N GLY A 475 6.10 -15.63 8.66
CA GLY A 475 7.22 -15.16 9.48
C GLY A 475 8.38 -16.16 9.60
N ARG A 476 8.36 -17.25 8.86
CA ARG A 476 9.47 -18.20 8.79
C ARG A 476 10.01 -18.26 7.39
N PRO A 477 11.21 -17.72 7.15
CA PRO A 477 11.90 -17.96 5.90
C PRO A 477 12.15 -19.47 5.73
N LYS A 478 12.25 -19.89 4.49
CA LYS A 478 12.73 -21.23 4.19
C LYS A 478 14.12 -21.46 4.75
N PRO A 479 14.41 -22.71 5.07
CA PRO A 479 15.78 -23.09 5.34
C PRO A 479 16.69 -22.87 4.15
#